data_5813beaa994c6c4e31b3670b373c65bc
#
_entry.id   5813beaa994c6c4e31b3670b373c65bc
#
_cell.length_a   1.000
_cell.length_b   1.000
_cell.length_c   1.000
_cell.angle_alpha   90.00
_cell.angle_beta   90.00
_cell.angle_gamma   90.00
#
_symmetry.space_group_name_H-M   'P 1'
#
loop_
_entity.id
_entity.type
_entity.pdbx_description
1 polymer ?
#
loop_
_entity_poly.entity_id
_entity_poly.type
_entity_poly.pdbx_seq_one_letter_code
_entity_poly.pdbx_strand_id
1 'polypeptide(L)'
;PFSLLTHRIPPNRKTYTLTQQIIDSQGRMVKQTWSVLGSDKYGLPTPYDDDVILALLYCYKDQNLQGRKVHFTLYRLCHIMQKTLSEREYDRIRESLNRLTSTTIAATNCFYDNAAKSWVSETFHLFDRHKLYQEQKRQGSPLPLSFIELSEVFARSVAIANYIKDLDLKTYYSLELPISKRLFRYLDKNRYNKTRYEESLMKMARKL
;
A
#
# COMPACT_ATOMS: atom_id res chain seq x y z
N PRO A 1 -7.42 -2.11 5.85
CA PRO A 1 -6.01 -2.48 5.63
C PRO A 1 -5.86 -3.24 4.32
N PHE A 2 -4.69 -3.10 3.67
CA PHE A 2 -4.36 -3.76 2.41
C PHE A 2 -3.63 -5.10 2.66
N SER A 3 -2.75 -5.16 3.65
CA SER A 3 -1.96 -6.34 3.99
C SER A 3 -2.47 -7.03 5.25
N LEU A 4 -2.10 -8.29 5.43
CA LEU A 4 -2.25 -9.00 6.68
C LEU A 4 -1.24 -8.50 7.72
N LEU A 5 -1.52 -8.72 9.01
CA LEU A 5 -0.57 -8.40 10.10
C LEU A 5 0.46 -9.51 10.34
N THR A 6 0.41 -10.60 9.59
CA THR A 6 1.30 -11.75 9.73
C THR A 6 2.13 -11.97 8.47
N HIS A 7 3.38 -12.37 8.66
CA HIS A 7 4.24 -12.83 7.56
C HIS A 7 3.94 -14.29 7.15
N ARG A 8 3.27 -15.05 8.02
CA ARG A 8 2.88 -16.44 7.76
C ARG A 8 1.42 -16.47 7.34
N ILE A 9 1.17 -16.53 6.06
CA ILE A 9 -0.18 -16.65 5.51
C ILE A 9 -0.47 -18.13 5.32
N PRO A 10 -1.62 -18.63 5.83
CA PRO A 10 -2.04 -20.00 5.53
C PRO A 10 -2.13 -20.21 4.01
N PRO A 11 -1.60 -21.33 3.47
CA PRO A 11 -1.53 -21.55 2.01
C PRO A 11 -2.90 -21.49 1.33
N ASN A 12 -3.96 -21.86 2.02
CA ASN A 12 -5.32 -21.85 1.49
C ASN A 12 -6.03 -20.49 1.62
N ARG A 13 -5.43 -19.51 2.28
CA ARG A 13 -6.04 -18.18 2.45
C ARG A 13 -5.65 -17.27 1.30
N LYS A 14 -6.55 -17.10 0.34
CA LYS A 14 -6.34 -16.27 -0.85
C LYS A 14 -7.11 -14.96 -0.82
N THR A 15 -8.01 -14.81 0.15
CA THR A 15 -8.84 -13.62 0.29
C THR A 15 -8.84 -13.13 1.74
N TYR A 16 -8.78 -11.83 1.88
CA TYR A 16 -8.95 -11.14 3.16
C TYR A 16 -10.07 -10.12 3.01
N THR A 17 -11.12 -10.24 3.84
CA THR A 17 -12.31 -9.40 3.73
C THR A 17 -12.58 -8.69 5.05
N LEU A 18 -12.81 -7.39 4.96
CA LEU A 18 -13.31 -6.54 6.03
C LEU A 18 -14.73 -6.09 5.68
N THR A 19 -15.61 -6.19 6.63
CA THR A 19 -16.99 -5.69 6.51
C THR A 19 -17.27 -4.74 7.65
N GLN A 20 -17.86 -3.59 7.34
CA GLN A 20 -18.35 -2.64 8.33
C GLN A 20 -19.73 -2.12 7.94
N GLN A 21 -20.48 -1.67 8.93
CA GLN A 21 -21.72 -0.95 8.71
C GLN A 21 -21.53 0.51 9.08
N ILE A 22 -21.99 1.39 8.24
CA ILE A 22 -21.97 2.83 8.48
C ILE A 22 -23.40 3.38 8.32
N ILE A 23 -23.65 4.52 8.94
CA ILE A 23 -24.87 5.29 8.70
C ILE A 23 -24.47 6.42 7.75
N ASP A 24 -25.11 6.50 6.58
CA ASP A 24 -24.85 7.55 5.61
C ASP A 24 -25.48 8.90 6.03
N SER A 25 -25.22 9.95 5.26
CA SER A 25 -25.77 11.28 5.51
C SER A 25 -27.30 11.38 5.45
N GLN A 26 -27.95 10.33 4.93
CA GLN A 26 -29.43 10.22 4.85
C GLN A 26 -30.01 9.32 5.94
N GLY A 27 -29.19 8.90 6.92
CA GLY A 27 -29.60 8.02 8.01
C GLY A 27 -29.76 6.54 7.61
N ARG A 28 -29.37 6.14 6.40
CA ARG A 28 -29.50 4.75 5.92
C ARG A 28 -28.28 3.93 6.36
N MET A 29 -28.54 2.70 6.78
CA MET A 29 -27.48 1.75 7.11
C MET A 29 -26.88 1.18 5.82
N VAL A 30 -25.61 1.43 5.59
CA VAL A 30 -24.87 0.95 4.42
C VAL A 30 -23.83 -0.07 4.87
N LYS A 31 -23.87 -1.26 4.27
CA LYS A 31 -22.85 -2.29 4.46
C LYS A 31 -21.71 -2.05 3.48
N GLN A 32 -20.55 -1.80 4.01
CA GLN A 32 -19.31 -1.65 3.23
C GLN A 32 -18.47 -2.91 3.33
N THR A 33 -17.95 -3.38 2.20
CA THR A 33 -17.06 -4.55 2.17
C THR A 33 -15.80 -4.21 1.37
N TRP A 34 -14.66 -4.48 1.98
CA TRP A 34 -13.35 -4.33 1.38
C TRP A 34 -12.67 -5.68 1.35
N SER A 35 -12.43 -6.22 0.17
CA SER A 35 -11.78 -7.51 -0.03
C SER A 35 -10.47 -7.34 -0.77
N VAL A 36 -9.42 -7.99 -0.26
CA VAL A 36 -8.12 -8.10 -0.91
C VAL A 36 -7.95 -9.53 -1.37
N LEU A 37 -7.73 -9.72 -2.66
CA LEU A 37 -7.57 -11.01 -3.31
C LEU A 37 -6.13 -11.17 -3.76
N GLY A 38 -5.44 -12.15 -3.22
CA GLY A 38 -4.10 -12.54 -3.64
C GLY A 38 -4.14 -13.51 -4.82
N SER A 39 -3.08 -13.52 -5.60
CA SER A 39 -2.92 -14.53 -6.67
C SER A 39 -2.57 -15.91 -6.11
N ASP A 40 -2.84 -16.95 -6.88
CA ASP A 40 -2.48 -18.32 -6.50
C ASP A 40 -0.98 -18.51 -6.28
N LYS A 41 -0.17 -17.86 -7.09
CA LYS A 41 1.28 -17.99 -7.05
C LYS A 41 1.93 -17.20 -5.93
N TYR A 42 1.49 -15.96 -5.70
CA TYR A 42 2.18 -15.02 -4.80
C TYR A 42 1.47 -14.81 -3.46
N GLY A 43 0.21 -15.24 -3.36
CA GLY A 43 -0.59 -15.10 -2.15
C GLY A 43 -1.05 -13.67 -1.85
N LEU A 44 -1.52 -13.49 -0.61
CA LEU A 44 -1.98 -12.20 -0.09
C LEU A 44 -0.80 -11.28 0.28
N PRO A 45 -0.98 -9.95 0.22
CA PRO A 45 0.00 -9.00 0.71
C PRO A 45 0.34 -9.19 2.18
N THR A 46 1.61 -9.06 2.49
CA THR A 46 2.23 -9.19 3.81
C THR A 46 2.63 -7.83 4.38
N PRO A 47 3.05 -7.74 5.64
CA PRO A 47 3.61 -6.49 6.18
C PRO A 47 4.84 -5.98 5.43
N TYR A 48 5.62 -6.87 4.83
CA TYR A 48 6.77 -6.48 4.00
C TYR A 48 6.33 -5.75 2.73
N ASP A 49 5.19 -6.13 2.16
CA ASP A 49 4.64 -5.44 0.99
C ASP A 49 4.17 -4.02 1.33
N ASP A 50 3.65 -3.79 2.55
CA ASP A 50 3.37 -2.43 3.05
C ASP A 50 4.66 -1.59 3.12
N ASP A 51 5.77 -2.17 3.57
CA ASP A 51 7.07 -1.50 3.61
C ASP A 51 7.53 -1.09 2.19
N VAL A 52 7.39 -2.01 1.22
CA VAL A 52 7.74 -1.75 -0.20
C VAL A 52 6.84 -0.66 -0.80
N ILE A 53 5.53 -0.69 -0.55
CA ILE A 53 4.60 0.35 -1.01
C ILE A 53 5.03 1.73 -0.49
N LEU A 54 5.35 1.85 0.78
CA LEU A 54 5.77 3.14 1.35
C LEU A 54 7.08 3.64 0.74
N ALA A 55 8.04 2.75 0.49
CA ALA A 55 9.28 3.11 -0.19
C ALA A 55 9.04 3.57 -1.63
N LEU A 56 8.13 2.91 -2.35
CA LEU A 56 7.71 3.31 -3.71
C LEU A 56 6.99 4.66 -3.71
N LEU A 57 6.09 4.90 -2.76
CA LEU A 57 5.41 6.19 -2.63
C LEU A 57 6.38 7.32 -2.29
N TYR A 58 7.42 7.03 -1.50
CA TYR A 58 8.51 7.99 -1.26
C TYR A 58 9.27 8.31 -2.56
N CYS A 59 9.63 7.29 -3.36
CA CYS A 59 10.23 7.51 -4.69
C CYS A 59 9.30 8.31 -5.61
N TYR A 60 7.99 8.08 -5.56
CA TYR A 60 7.01 8.82 -6.35
C TYR A 60 6.93 10.28 -5.93
N LYS A 61 6.97 10.57 -4.64
CA LYS A 61 7.03 11.94 -4.11
C LYS A 61 8.27 12.68 -4.61
N ASP A 62 9.44 12.04 -4.58
CA ASP A 62 10.69 12.62 -5.10
C ASP A 62 10.64 12.90 -6.61
N GLN A 63 9.75 12.26 -7.35
CA GLN A 63 9.47 12.51 -8.76
C GLN A 63 8.33 13.53 -8.96
N ASN A 64 8.02 14.33 -7.94
CA ASN A 64 6.97 15.35 -7.93
C ASN A 64 5.56 14.81 -8.26
N LEU A 65 5.29 13.54 -7.98
CA LEU A 65 4.01 12.87 -8.20
C LEU A 65 3.51 12.94 -9.65
N GLN A 66 4.43 13.00 -10.63
CA GLN A 66 4.08 13.14 -12.03
C GLN A 66 3.87 11.80 -12.72
N GLY A 67 2.81 11.72 -13.52
CA GLY A 67 2.47 10.53 -14.28
C GLY A 67 2.04 9.36 -13.39
N ARG A 68 2.11 8.14 -13.92
CA ARG A 68 1.76 6.91 -13.18
C ARG A 68 2.96 5.98 -12.94
N LYS A 69 4.10 6.26 -13.56
CA LYS A 69 5.30 5.44 -13.43
C LYS A 69 6.19 5.95 -12.30
N VAL A 70 6.42 5.08 -11.35
CA VAL A 70 7.37 5.31 -10.26
C VAL A 70 8.68 4.63 -10.60
N HIS A 71 9.71 5.40 -10.88
CA HIS A 71 11.05 4.90 -11.18
C HIS A 71 11.84 4.65 -9.91
N PHE A 72 12.55 3.53 -9.86
CA PHE A 72 13.35 3.14 -8.71
C PHE A 72 14.52 2.24 -9.10
N THR A 73 15.44 2.03 -8.16
CA THR A 73 16.41 0.93 -8.15
C THR A 73 16.17 0.07 -6.92
N LEU A 74 16.52 -1.22 -6.98
CA LEU A 74 16.43 -2.11 -5.81
C LEU A 74 17.31 -1.59 -4.65
N TYR A 75 18.49 -1.06 -4.98
CA TYR A 75 19.37 -0.38 -4.05
C TYR A 75 18.66 0.75 -3.30
N ARG A 76 17.98 1.65 -4.03
CA ARG A 76 17.27 2.78 -3.42
C ARG A 76 16.14 2.32 -2.51
N LEU A 77 15.35 1.31 -2.92
CA LEU A 77 14.29 0.76 -2.07
C LEU A 77 14.87 0.17 -0.77
N CYS A 78 15.93 -0.63 -0.85
CA CYS A 78 16.61 -1.15 0.34
C CYS A 78 17.09 -0.02 1.27
N HIS A 79 17.68 1.03 0.69
CA HIS A 79 18.17 2.17 1.47
C HIS A 79 17.02 2.90 2.19
N ILE A 80 15.92 3.20 1.50
CA ILE A 80 14.73 3.83 2.11
C ILE A 80 14.16 2.95 3.22
N MET A 81 14.06 1.63 2.98
CA MET A 81 13.52 0.67 3.95
C MET A 81 14.49 0.32 5.08
N GLN A 82 15.70 0.90 5.10
CA GLN A 82 16.77 0.61 6.07
C GLN A 82 17.12 -0.89 6.12
N LYS A 83 17.14 -1.55 4.94
CA LYS A 83 17.47 -2.96 4.79
C LYS A 83 18.92 -3.16 4.34
N THR A 84 19.48 -4.31 4.68
CA THR A 84 20.80 -4.72 4.23
C THR A 84 20.84 -4.85 2.71
N LEU A 85 21.91 -4.34 2.11
CA LEU A 85 22.13 -4.49 0.67
C LEU A 85 22.63 -5.91 0.38
N SER A 86 21.72 -6.79 0.02
CA SER A 86 22.00 -8.20 -0.27
C SER A 86 21.08 -8.73 -1.36
N GLU A 87 21.52 -9.73 -2.09
CA GLU A 87 20.69 -10.37 -3.13
C GLU A 87 19.40 -10.96 -2.54
N ARG A 88 19.47 -11.49 -1.32
CA ARG A 88 18.29 -11.97 -0.60
C ARG A 88 17.22 -10.89 -0.41
N GLU A 89 17.61 -9.66 -0.04
CA GLU A 89 16.66 -8.56 0.11
C GLU A 89 16.15 -8.08 -1.26
N TYR A 90 17.00 -8.09 -2.28
CA TYR A 90 16.56 -7.80 -3.65
C TYR A 90 15.53 -8.80 -4.16
N ASP A 91 15.72 -10.10 -3.89
CA ASP A 91 14.73 -11.13 -4.23
C ASP A 91 13.42 -10.94 -3.48
N ARG A 92 13.47 -10.59 -2.21
CA ARG A 92 12.26 -10.27 -1.43
C ARG A 92 11.50 -9.09 -2.01
N ILE A 93 12.19 -8.05 -2.47
CA ILE A 93 11.56 -6.91 -3.14
C ILE A 93 10.96 -7.37 -4.47
N ARG A 94 11.66 -8.19 -5.28
CA ARG A 94 11.13 -8.73 -6.54
C ARG A 94 9.84 -9.53 -6.31
N GLU A 95 9.83 -10.41 -5.31
CA GLU A 95 8.64 -11.16 -4.90
C GLU A 95 7.50 -10.24 -4.46
N SER A 96 7.82 -9.21 -3.67
CA SER A 96 6.85 -8.20 -3.26
C SER A 96 6.23 -7.48 -4.45
N LEU A 97 7.02 -7.01 -5.41
CA LEU A 97 6.53 -6.36 -6.62
C LEU A 97 5.62 -7.28 -7.44
N ASN A 98 5.98 -8.56 -7.58
CA ASN A 98 5.12 -9.57 -8.21
C ASN A 98 3.78 -9.73 -7.46
N ARG A 99 3.81 -9.80 -6.14
CA ARG A 99 2.62 -9.92 -5.30
C ARG A 99 1.73 -8.68 -5.40
N LEU A 100 2.32 -7.51 -5.32
CA LEU A 100 1.62 -6.23 -5.39
C LEU A 100 0.89 -6.01 -6.72
N THR A 101 1.54 -6.35 -7.84
CA THR A 101 0.93 -6.23 -9.18
C THR A 101 -0.10 -7.31 -9.49
N SER A 102 -0.10 -8.41 -8.75
CA SER A 102 -1.07 -9.50 -8.90
C SER A 102 -2.23 -9.46 -7.88
N THR A 103 -2.26 -8.46 -7.01
CA THR A 103 -3.29 -8.32 -5.97
C THR A 103 -4.45 -7.48 -6.48
N THR A 104 -5.66 -8.01 -6.34
CA THR A 104 -6.92 -7.34 -6.68
C THR A 104 -7.60 -6.82 -5.42
N ILE A 105 -8.19 -5.66 -5.50
CA ILE A 105 -9.04 -5.06 -4.45
C ILE A 105 -10.46 -5.01 -4.97
N ALA A 106 -11.40 -5.59 -4.24
CA ALA A 106 -12.82 -5.46 -4.49
C ALA A 106 -13.47 -4.67 -3.35
N ALA A 107 -13.95 -3.49 -3.66
CA ALA A 107 -14.55 -2.54 -2.73
C ALA A 107 -16.04 -2.40 -3.04
N THR A 108 -16.90 -2.84 -2.13
CA THR A 108 -18.35 -2.73 -2.28
C THR A 108 -18.86 -1.63 -1.37
N ASN A 109 -19.52 -0.62 -1.94
CA ASN A 109 -20.04 0.55 -1.22
C ASN A 109 -18.98 1.30 -0.38
N CYS A 110 -17.70 1.25 -0.79
CA CYS A 110 -16.61 1.90 -0.05
C CYS A 110 -16.37 3.34 -0.47
N PHE A 111 -16.82 3.71 -1.66
CA PHE A 111 -16.68 5.06 -2.22
C PHE A 111 -18.06 5.68 -2.43
N TYR A 112 -18.16 6.97 -2.19
CA TYR A 112 -19.39 7.73 -2.46
C TYR A 112 -19.13 8.68 -3.62
N ASP A 113 -19.90 8.51 -4.69
CA ASP A 113 -19.88 9.40 -5.84
C ASP A 113 -20.81 10.59 -5.58
N ASN A 114 -20.22 11.77 -5.39
CA ASN A 114 -20.97 13.00 -5.13
C ASN A 114 -21.78 13.48 -6.35
N ALA A 115 -21.36 13.16 -7.56
CA ALA A 115 -22.06 13.52 -8.78
C ALA A 115 -23.29 12.63 -9.01
N ALA A 116 -23.09 11.31 -8.86
CA ALA A 116 -24.18 10.33 -8.98
C ALA A 116 -25.02 10.19 -7.70
N LYS A 117 -24.61 10.83 -6.58
CA LYS A 117 -25.25 10.73 -5.25
C LYS A 117 -25.49 9.28 -4.81
N SER A 118 -24.54 8.41 -5.09
CA SER A 118 -24.65 6.97 -4.85
C SER A 118 -23.36 6.36 -4.31
N TRP A 119 -23.52 5.24 -3.60
CA TRP A 119 -22.40 4.40 -3.20
C TRP A 119 -21.92 3.57 -4.39
N VAL A 120 -20.61 3.50 -4.55
CA VAL A 120 -19.96 2.83 -5.68
C VAL A 120 -19.27 1.55 -5.22
N SER A 121 -19.41 0.52 -6.04
CA SER A 121 -18.65 -0.72 -5.92
C SER A 121 -17.66 -0.80 -7.07
N GLU A 122 -16.38 -1.02 -6.74
CA GLU A 122 -15.31 -1.00 -7.71
C GLU A 122 -14.30 -2.13 -7.45
N THR A 123 -13.79 -2.72 -8.51
CA THR A 123 -12.70 -3.71 -8.44
C THR A 123 -11.51 -3.16 -9.21
N PHE A 124 -10.36 -3.10 -8.56
CA PHE A 124 -9.16 -2.49 -9.11
C PHE A 124 -7.87 -3.10 -8.53
N HIS A 125 -6.75 -2.78 -9.14
CA HIS A 125 -5.41 -3.05 -8.62
C HIS A 125 -4.80 -1.77 -8.06
N LEU A 126 -3.81 -1.87 -7.17
CA LEU A 126 -2.99 -0.71 -6.80
C LEU A 126 -1.96 -0.40 -7.88
N PHE A 127 -1.42 -1.43 -8.50
CA PHE A 127 -0.37 -1.33 -9.50
C PHE A 127 -0.75 -2.16 -10.72
N ASP A 128 -0.63 -1.57 -11.91
CA ASP A 128 -0.98 -2.23 -13.17
C ASP A 128 0.12 -3.19 -13.62
N ARG A 129 1.38 -2.76 -13.48
CA ARG A 129 2.55 -3.56 -13.88
C ARG A 129 3.84 -3.03 -13.28
N HIS A 130 4.88 -3.84 -13.29
CA HIS A 130 6.25 -3.40 -13.04
C HIS A 130 7.19 -3.92 -14.13
N LYS A 131 8.34 -3.25 -14.26
CA LYS A 131 9.43 -3.67 -15.14
C LYS A 131 10.74 -3.52 -14.39
N LEU A 132 11.47 -4.62 -14.27
CA LEU A 132 12.79 -4.67 -13.66
C LEU A 132 13.84 -4.83 -14.74
N TYR A 133 14.86 -4.00 -14.68
CA TYR A 133 16.06 -4.15 -15.50
C TYR A 133 17.13 -4.83 -14.67
N GLN A 134 17.71 -5.90 -15.22
CA GLN A 134 18.87 -6.54 -14.60
C GLN A 134 20.10 -5.66 -14.80
N GLU A 135 20.86 -5.44 -13.74
CA GLU A 135 22.12 -4.70 -13.81
C GLU A 135 23.15 -5.56 -14.56
N GLN A 136 23.19 -5.46 -15.89
CA GLN A 136 24.34 -5.89 -16.66
C GLN A 136 25.31 -4.73 -16.72
N LYS A 137 26.55 -4.94 -16.28
CA LYS A 137 27.65 -4.00 -16.48
C LYS A 137 27.89 -3.81 -17.98
N ARG A 138 27.16 -2.91 -18.60
CA ARG A 138 27.46 -2.42 -19.96
C ARG A 138 28.37 -1.21 -19.83
N GLN A 139 29.56 -1.31 -20.40
CA GLN A 139 30.43 -0.15 -20.57
C GLN A 139 29.70 0.89 -21.43
N GLY A 140 29.48 2.09 -20.90
CA GLY A 140 29.21 3.30 -21.67
C GLY A 140 27.79 3.78 -21.85
N SER A 141 26.75 3.10 -21.33
CA SER A 141 25.38 3.64 -21.39
C SER A 141 24.66 3.55 -20.04
N PRO A 142 23.95 4.60 -19.59
CA PRO A 142 23.15 4.51 -18.37
C PRO A 142 22.07 3.46 -18.53
N LEU A 143 21.96 2.56 -17.55
CA LEU A 143 20.90 1.55 -17.51
C LEU A 143 19.54 2.24 -17.34
N PRO A 144 18.50 1.80 -18.07
CA PRO A 144 17.16 2.30 -17.85
C PRO A 144 16.71 1.96 -16.43
N LEU A 145 16.05 2.91 -15.75
CA LEU A 145 15.52 2.70 -14.42
C LEU A 145 14.36 1.71 -14.43
N SER A 146 14.36 0.80 -13.46
CA SER A 146 13.18 -0.03 -13.18
C SER A 146 12.00 0.84 -12.79
N PHE A 147 10.78 0.39 -13.08
CA PHE A 147 9.59 1.12 -12.70
C PHE A 147 8.44 0.21 -12.28
N ILE A 148 7.54 0.76 -11.50
CA ILE A 148 6.21 0.24 -11.25
C ILE A 148 5.18 1.28 -11.70
N GLU A 149 4.09 0.83 -12.29
CA GLU A 149 3.03 1.70 -12.78
C GLU A 149 1.83 1.63 -11.84
N LEU A 150 1.47 2.78 -11.28
CA LEU A 150 0.27 2.93 -10.45
C LEU A 150 -0.97 2.71 -11.33
N SER A 151 -1.99 2.04 -10.81
CA SER A 151 -3.30 2.03 -11.48
C SER A 151 -3.87 3.44 -11.56
N GLU A 152 -4.78 3.66 -12.49
CA GLU A 152 -5.41 4.98 -12.64
C GLU A 152 -6.16 5.39 -11.37
N VAL A 153 -6.88 4.45 -10.75
CA VAL A 153 -7.64 4.67 -9.51
C VAL A 153 -6.70 5.09 -8.39
N PHE A 154 -5.58 4.39 -8.23
CA PHE A 154 -4.62 4.69 -7.18
C PHE A 154 -3.86 5.99 -7.43
N ALA A 155 -3.38 6.21 -8.66
CA ALA A 155 -2.70 7.44 -9.03
C ALA A 155 -3.59 8.68 -8.83
N ARG A 156 -4.86 8.60 -9.23
CA ARG A 156 -5.85 9.66 -9.00
C ARG A 156 -6.04 9.93 -7.51
N SER A 157 -6.17 8.87 -6.70
CA SER A 157 -6.34 9.01 -5.24
C SER A 157 -5.12 9.65 -4.58
N VAL A 158 -3.91 9.33 -5.04
CA VAL A 158 -2.66 9.88 -4.52
C VAL A 158 -2.44 11.33 -4.98
N ALA A 159 -2.66 11.63 -6.26
CA ALA A 159 -2.37 12.94 -6.86
C ALA A 159 -3.42 14.00 -6.52
N ILE A 160 -4.73 13.67 -6.61
CA ILE A 160 -5.83 14.63 -6.42
C ILE A 160 -6.03 14.96 -4.94
N ALA A 161 -5.88 13.96 -4.08
CA ALA A 161 -6.23 14.13 -2.69
C ALA A 161 -5.14 14.77 -1.85
N ASN A 162 -3.94 15.02 -2.41
CA ASN A 162 -2.77 15.44 -1.66
C ASN A 162 -2.55 14.58 -0.37
N TYR A 163 -2.99 13.30 -0.44
CA TYR A 163 -3.07 12.39 0.70
C TYR A 163 -1.75 11.75 1.07
N ILE A 164 -0.67 12.14 0.40
CA ILE A 164 0.65 11.73 0.88
C ILE A 164 1.04 12.69 2.00
N LYS A 165 0.55 12.37 3.19
CA LYS A 165 1.08 12.95 4.40
C LYS A 165 2.55 12.53 4.54
N ASP A 166 3.38 13.47 4.96
CA ASP A 166 4.77 13.17 5.31
C ASP A 166 4.80 12.26 6.53
N LEU A 167 4.94 10.97 6.26
CA LEU A 167 5.19 9.98 7.30
C LEU A 167 6.67 10.03 7.67
N ASP A 168 6.98 10.05 8.96
CA ASP A 168 8.35 9.85 9.44
C ASP A 168 8.80 8.41 9.14
N LEU A 169 9.38 8.21 7.96
CA LEU A 169 9.85 6.91 7.50
C LEU A 169 10.99 6.37 8.36
N LYS A 170 11.82 7.25 8.95
CA LYS A 170 12.91 6.83 9.83
C LYS A 170 12.34 6.10 11.05
N THR A 171 11.39 6.73 11.73
CA THR A 171 10.69 6.11 12.86
C THR A 171 9.88 4.90 12.40
N TYR A 172 9.15 4.98 11.28
CA TYR A 172 8.38 3.85 10.77
C TYR A 172 9.23 2.60 10.55
N TYR A 173 10.37 2.71 9.86
CA TYR A 173 11.22 1.55 9.56
C TYR A 173 12.05 1.06 10.77
N SER A 174 12.21 1.86 11.83
CA SER A 174 12.82 1.41 13.08
C SER A 174 11.89 0.51 13.91
N LEU A 175 10.58 0.50 13.61
CA LEU A 175 9.63 -0.39 14.29
C LEU A 175 9.75 -1.81 13.74
N GLU A 176 9.90 -2.79 14.63
CA GLU A 176 10.10 -4.19 14.24
C GLU A 176 8.78 -4.92 13.99
N LEU A 177 7.77 -4.67 14.84
CA LEU A 177 6.52 -5.41 14.79
C LEU A 177 5.54 -4.83 13.76
N PRO A 178 4.92 -5.67 12.91
CA PRO A 178 3.91 -5.22 11.95
C PRO A 178 2.75 -4.45 12.58
N ILE A 179 2.32 -4.87 13.76
CA ILE A 179 1.26 -4.19 14.50
C ILE A 179 1.69 -2.77 14.91
N SER A 180 2.93 -2.58 15.35
CA SER A 180 3.47 -1.28 15.73
C SER A 180 3.55 -0.34 14.52
N LYS A 181 3.99 -0.82 13.37
CA LYS A 181 4.01 -0.08 12.10
C LYS A 181 2.61 0.37 11.68
N ARG A 182 1.64 -0.55 11.75
CA ARG A 182 0.24 -0.23 11.40
C ARG A 182 -0.37 0.75 12.39
N LEU A 183 -0.13 0.58 13.67
CA LEU A 183 -0.57 1.49 14.70
C LEU A 183 0.05 2.89 14.54
N PHE A 184 1.34 2.96 14.23
CA PHE A 184 2.02 4.24 13.96
C PHE A 184 1.34 5.01 12.82
N ARG A 185 1.10 4.35 11.67
CA ARG A 185 0.37 4.95 10.54
C ARG A 185 -1.06 5.37 10.91
N TYR A 186 -1.74 4.52 11.67
CA TYR A 186 -3.10 4.79 12.14
C TYR A 186 -3.15 6.02 13.05
N LEU A 187 -2.27 6.11 14.03
CA LEU A 187 -2.18 7.24 14.95
C LEU A 187 -1.75 8.52 14.22
N ASP A 188 -0.77 8.43 13.35
CA ASP A 188 -0.32 9.56 12.54
C ASP A 188 -1.46 10.16 11.71
N LYS A 189 -2.28 9.29 11.05
CA LYS A 189 -3.45 9.72 10.28
C LYS A 189 -4.53 10.38 11.16
N ASN A 190 -4.86 9.77 12.31
CA ASN A 190 -6.03 10.19 13.11
C ASN A 190 -5.71 11.30 14.12
N ARG A 191 -4.48 11.36 14.58
CA ARG A 191 -4.01 12.46 15.44
C ARG A 191 -4.03 13.79 14.68
N TYR A 192 -3.63 13.79 13.39
CA TYR A 192 -3.52 15.00 12.57
C TYR A 192 -2.78 16.11 13.36
N ASN A 193 -3.36 17.27 13.54
CA ASN A 193 -2.78 18.41 14.29
C ASN A 193 -3.19 18.44 15.77
N LYS A 194 -3.81 17.37 16.30
CA LYS A 194 -4.23 17.31 17.71
C LYS A 194 -3.04 16.94 18.59
N THR A 195 -2.91 17.61 19.73
CA THR A 195 -1.90 17.27 20.74
C THR A 195 -2.19 15.94 21.43
N ARG A 196 -3.46 15.57 21.52
CA ARG A 196 -3.95 14.33 22.14
C ARG A 196 -4.97 13.65 21.25
N TYR A 197 -4.89 12.32 21.16
CA TYR A 197 -5.84 11.46 20.48
C TYR A 197 -6.22 10.30 21.40
N GLU A 198 -7.51 10.11 21.58
CA GLU A 198 -8.06 9.03 22.40
C GLU A 198 -9.06 8.23 21.58
N GLU A 199 -8.96 6.92 21.63
CA GLU A 199 -9.91 6.01 21.05
C GLU A 199 -9.99 4.73 21.88
N SER A 200 -11.14 4.09 21.92
CA SER A 200 -11.32 2.82 22.62
C SER A 200 -10.46 1.73 21.93
N LEU A 201 -9.78 0.91 22.75
CA LEU A 201 -8.94 -0.19 22.25
C LEU A 201 -9.72 -1.15 21.34
N MET A 202 -10.97 -1.46 21.68
CA MET A 202 -11.84 -2.32 20.86
C MET A 202 -12.12 -1.71 19.48
N LYS A 203 -12.34 -0.41 19.41
CA LYS A 203 -12.58 0.29 18.14
C LYS A 203 -11.30 0.35 17.29
N MET A 204 -10.17 0.59 17.92
CA MET A 204 -8.85 0.57 17.28
C MET A 204 -8.51 -0.82 16.73
N ALA A 205 -8.71 -1.89 17.52
CA ALA A 205 -8.44 -3.26 17.11
C ALA A 205 -9.25 -3.72 15.89
N ARG A 206 -10.45 -3.18 15.68
CA ARG A 206 -11.28 -3.47 14.49
C ARG A 206 -10.76 -2.77 13.23
N LYS A 207 -9.95 -1.72 13.36
CA LYS A 207 -9.43 -0.91 12.26
C LYS A 207 -7.98 -1.27 11.89
N LEU A 208 -7.26 -1.93 12.76
CA LEU A 208 -5.91 -2.45 12.56
C LEU A 208 -5.92 -3.84 11.93
#